data_253ff8caef4795edd17f074366b8c328
#
_entry.id   253ff8caef4795edd17f074366b8c328
#
_cell.length_a   1.000
_cell.length_b   1.000
_cell.length_c   1.000
_cell.angle_alpha   90.00
_cell.angle_beta   90.00
_cell.angle_gamma   90.00
#
_symmetry.space_group_name_H-M   'P 1'
#
loop_
_entity.id
_entity.type
_entity.pdbx_description
1 polymer ?
#
loop_
_entity_poly.entity_id
_entity_poly.type
_entity_poly.pdbx_seq_one_letter_code
_entity_poly.pdbx_strand_id
1 'polypeptide(L)'
;MTVLVTGCGGFIGHGVAGALHAAGRDVLGYDLADPPEGRPGWPIVHGDLADAHLLHATLRQHAVRRVLHLGAASGPMVMRDNPAGLFALNIGGTLNLLEASRQAGVERFVFLSSNAAYGPDAGEPIREQTPLLASEPYGASKVAGEALLRAYHWRFGLDTVALRVGVGYGPRRRTDSEPRELLHNALVGRPTIYPWGIGYRRLWTYLDDIVSAILAALDAPAAAIRQPLRAYNIAGPEFAPLDALAAIVRDLVPGADIRLGDGWNPADVRRGPVVLEAARGDLGWVPKVGVREGLQRYCAWLRADLGA
;
A
#
# COMPACT_ATOMS: atom_id res chain seq x y z
N MET A 1 -3.23 0.60 -24.24
CA MET A 1 -3.82 1.62 -23.31
C MET A 1 -2.86 1.77 -22.15
N THR A 2 -2.16 2.92 -22.09
CA THR A 2 -1.08 3.16 -21.14
C THR A 2 -1.59 3.34 -19.73
N VAL A 3 -0.98 2.60 -18.77
CA VAL A 3 -1.22 2.71 -17.34
C VAL A 3 -0.02 3.38 -16.69
N LEU A 4 -0.22 4.56 -16.08
CA LEU A 4 0.81 5.20 -15.27
C LEU A 4 0.82 4.61 -13.87
N VAL A 5 2.00 4.24 -13.39
CA VAL A 5 2.22 3.77 -12.00
C VAL A 5 3.20 4.73 -11.32
N THR A 6 2.70 5.59 -10.43
CA THR A 6 3.59 6.43 -9.61
C THR A 6 4.12 5.64 -8.42
N GLY A 7 5.34 5.94 -7.98
CA GLY A 7 6.01 5.15 -6.95
C GLY A 7 6.41 3.75 -7.44
N CYS A 8 6.68 3.60 -8.74
CA CYS A 8 6.96 2.32 -9.39
C CYS A 8 8.28 1.67 -8.96
N GLY A 9 9.19 2.41 -8.36
CA GLY A 9 10.42 1.88 -7.72
C GLY A 9 10.21 1.41 -6.28
N GLY A 10 9.05 1.71 -5.68
CA GLY A 10 8.72 1.35 -4.32
C GLY A 10 8.21 -0.08 -4.16
N PHE A 11 8.01 -0.50 -2.91
CA PHE A 11 7.57 -1.85 -2.51
C PHE A 11 6.34 -2.34 -3.28
N ILE A 12 5.23 -1.60 -3.22
CA ILE A 12 3.96 -2.00 -3.87
C ILE A 12 3.99 -1.63 -5.37
N GLY A 13 4.50 -0.45 -5.70
CA GLY A 13 4.51 0.04 -7.08
C GLY A 13 5.30 -0.84 -8.02
N HIS A 14 6.43 -1.38 -7.58
CA HIS A 14 7.23 -2.32 -8.37
C HIS A 14 6.47 -3.64 -8.63
N GLY A 15 5.82 -4.19 -7.60
CA GLY A 15 4.99 -5.38 -7.75
C GLY A 15 3.85 -5.19 -8.75
N VAL A 16 3.16 -4.06 -8.66
CA VAL A 16 2.05 -3.72 -9.56
C VAL A 16 2.53 -3.49 -11.00
N ALA A 17 3.59 -2.69 -11.20
CA ALA A 17 4.14 -2.43 -12.53
C ALA A 17 4.65 -3.72 -13.18
N GLY A 18 5.33 -4.59 -12.40
CA GLY A 18 5.78 -5.90 -12.87
C GLY A 18 4.62 -6.83 -13.25
N ALA A 19 3.56 -6.88 -12.46
CA ALA A 19 2.38 -7.70 -12.78
C ALA A 19 1.67 -7.22 -14.06
N LEU A 20 1.53 -5.90 -14.23
CA LEU A 20 0.97 -5.31 -15.46
C LEU A 20 1.84 -5.61 -16.69
N HIS A 21 3.16 -5.44 -16.56
CA HIS A 21 4.10 -5.72 -17.63
C HIS A 21 4.09 -7.20 -18.03
N ALA A 22 4.12 -8.10 -17.06
CA ALA A 22 4.04 -9.55 -17.29
C ALA A 22 2.73 -9.97 -17.97
N ALA A 23 1.63 -9.22 -17.73
CA ALA A 23 0.36 -9.41 -18.42
C ALA A 23 0.31 -8.76 -19.83
N GLY A 24 1.43 -8.25 -20.35
CA GLY A 24 1.52 -7.60 -21.67
C GLY A 24 0.82 -6.23 -21.73
N ARG A 25 0.56 -5.59 -20.59
CA ARG A 25 -0.04 -4.25 -20.56
C ARG A 25 1.02 -3.17 -20.78
N ASP A 26 0.61 -2.09 -21.41
CA ASP A 26 1.45 -0.92 -21.63
C ASP A 26 1.57 -0.13 -20.32
N VAL A 27 2.76 -0.20 -19.69
CA VAL A 27 3.06 0.37 -18.37
C VAL A 27 4.06 1.50 -18.51
N LEU A 28 3.77 2.63 -17.89
CA LEU A 28 4.70 3.73 -17.69
C LEU A 28 4.92 3.94 -16.19
N GLY A 29 6.14 3.81 -15.73
CA GLY A 29 6.53 4.16 -14.38
C GLY A 29 6.75 5.66 -14.22
N TYR A 30 6.49 6.19 -13.01
CA TYR A 30 6.86 7.55 -12.61
C TYR A 30 7.42 7.50 -11.19
N ASP A 31 8.69 7.87 -11.02
CA ASP A 31 9.38 7.84 -9.74
C ASP A 31 10.55 8.84 -9.73
N LEU A 32 11.12 9.10 -8.58
CA LEU A 32 12.32 9.95 -8.43
C LEU A 32 13.57 9.30 -9.02
N ALA A 33 13.65 7.97 -8.99
CA ALA A 33 14.81 7.19 -9.43
C ALA A 33 14.40 5.80 -9.94
N ASP A 34 15.33 5.12 -10.59
CA ASP A 34 15.19 3.70 -10.92
C ASP A 34 15.07 2.85 -9.64
N PRO A 35 14.38 1.70 -9.68
CA PRO A 35 14.42 0.74 -8.59
C PRO A 35 15.87 0.36 -8.25
N PRO A 36 16.19 0.15 -6.97
CA PRO A 36 17.56 -0.19 -6.56
C PRO A 36 18.10 -1.50 -7.13
N GLU A 37 17.22 -2.39 -7.57
CA GLU A 37 17.60 -3.64 -8.26
C GLU A 37 17.96 -3.44 -9.74
N GLY A 38 17.95 -2.19 -10.21
CA GLY A 38 18.24 -1.82 -11.59
C GLY A 38 17.00 -1.52 -12.42
N ARG A 39 17.21 -1.17 -13.68
CA ARG A 39 16.13 -0.81 -14.61
C ARG A 39 15.20 -1.99 -14.86
N PRO A 40 13.88 -1.82 -14.66
CA PRO A 40 12.90 -2.86 -14.98
C PRO A 40 12.66 -2.95 -16.49
N GLY A 41 11.88 -3.95 -16.91
CA GLY A 41 11.53 -4.15 -18.32
C GLY A 41 10.51 -3.14 -18.90
N TRP A 42 10.07 -2.14 -18.11
CA TRP A 42 9.13 -1.08 -18.53
C TRP A 42 9.78 0.31 -18.43
N PRO A 43 9.33 1.30 -19.24
CA PRO A 43 9.88 2.65 -19.20
C PRO A 43 9.52 3.37 -17.90
N ILE A 44 10.44 4.23 -17.42
CA ILE A 44 10.22 5.10 -16.27
C ILE A 44 10.51 6.55 -16.67
N VAL A 45 9.60 7.44 -16.30
CA VAL A 45 9.83 8.89 -16.28
C VAL A 45 10.30 9.25 -14.88
N HIS A 46 11.49 9.82 -14.78
CA HIS A 46 12.03 10.33 -13.51
C HIS A 46 11.45 11.72 -13.23
N GLY A 47 10.73 11.85 -12.13
CA GLY A 47 10.09 13.11 -11.76
C GLY A 47 9.54 13.11 -10.34
N ASP A 48 9.39 14.31 -9.80
CA ASP A 48 8.76 14.56 -8.51
C ASP A 48 7.25 14.79 -8.71
N LEU A 49 6.42 14.31 -7.79
CA LEU A 49 4.98 14.61 -7.77
C LEU A 49 4.70 16.11 -7.53
N ALA A 50 5.67 16.87 -7.02
CA ALA A 50 5.61 18.31 -6.92
C ALA A 50 5.75 19.02 -8.29
N ASP A 51 6.33 18.37 -9.30
CA ASP A 51 6.47 18.91 -10.64
C ASP A 51 5.17 18.72 -11.46
N ALA A 52 4.23 19.64 -11.27
CA ALA A 52 2.95 19.61 -11.97
C ALA A 52 3.14 19.71 -13.51
N HIS A 53 4.14 20.46 -13.99
CA HIS A 53 4.38 20.61 -15.43
C HIS A 53 4.83 19.28 -16.05
N LEU A 54 5.77 18.58 -15.40
CA LEU A 54 6.23 17.29 -15.87
C LEU A 54 5.10 16.24 -15.83
N LEU A 55 4.26 16.24 -14.79
CA LEU A 55 3.10 15.37 -14.71
C LEU A 55 2.14 15.60 -15.88
N HIS A 56 1.77 16.85 -16.17
CA HIS A 56 0.91 17.19 -17.30
C HIS A 56 1.52 16.76 -18.66
N ALA A 57 2.81 17.02 -18.85
CA ALA A 57 3.54 16.62 -20.05
C ALA A 57 3.54 15.09 -20.21
N THR A 58 3.88 14.37 -19.13
CA THR A 58 3.94 12.91 -19.11
C THR A 58 2.60 12.28 -19.49
N LEU A 59 1.50 12.69 -18.85
CA LEU A 59 0.20 12.10 -19.12
C LEU A 59 -0.25 12.32 -20.57
N ARG A 60 0.03 13.50 -21.13
CA ARG A 60 -0.34 13.84 -22.52
C ARG A 60 0.55 13.14 -23.55
N GLN A 61 1.88 13.19 -23.38
CA GLN A 61 2.84 12.62 -24.32
C GLN A 61 2.69 11.10 -24.46
N HIS A 62 2.40 10.42 -23.34
CA HIS A 62 2.24 8.97 -23.32
C HIS A 62 0.79 8.51 -23.44
N ALA A 63 -0.15 9.43 -23.74
CA ALA A 63 -1.57 9.14 -23.88
C ALA A 63 -2.13 8.27 -22.74
N VAL A 64 -1.75 8.61 -21.48
CA VAL A 64 -2.12 7.86 -20.28
C VAL A 64 -3.64 7.87 -20.12
N ARG A 65 -4.23 6.69 -19.98
CA ARG A 65 -5.68 6.53 -19.81
C ARG A 65 -6.05 6.07 -18.39
N ARG A 66 -5.12 5.43 -17.67
CA ARG A 66 -5.35 4.94 -16.31
C ARG A 66 -4.18 5.29 -15.41
N VAL A 67 -4.45 5.65 -14.18
CA VAL A 67 -3.44 6.05 -13.19
C VAL A 67 -3.56 5.17 -11.95
N LEU A 68 -2.45 4.60 -11.53
CA LEU A 68 -2.25 3.96 -10.24
C LEU A 68 -1.32 4.86 -9.40
N HIS A 69 -1.93 5.63 -8.48
CA HIS A 69 -1.19 6.54 -7.63
C HIS A 69 -0.73 5.85 -6.35
N LEU A 70 0.50 5.32 -6.39
CA LEU A 70 1.12 4.55 -5.31
C LEU A 70 2.31 5.29 -4.69
N GLY A 71 2.77 6.38 -5.33
CA GLY A 71 3.86 7.24 -4.86
C GLY A 71 3.42 8.10 -3.67
N ALA A 72 4.15 8.00 -2.56
CA ALA A 72 3.91 8.79 -1.35
C ALA A 72 5.09 8.62 -0.37
N ALA A 73 5.24 9.56 0.59
CA ALA A 73 5.92 9.26 1.85
C ALA A 73 5.03 8.28 2.63
N SER A 74 5.39 6.97 2.60
CA SER A 74 4.48 5.88 2.99
C SER A 74 4.82 5.32 4.36
N GLY A 75 3.86 5.41 5.27
CA GLY A 75 3.94 4.91 6.63
C GLY A 75 4.28 5.97 7.67
N PRO A 76 3.86 5.76 8.94
CA PRO A 76 4.04 6.74 10.01
C PRO A 76 5.52 6.94 10.40
N MET A 77 6.41 6.03 9.99
CA MET A 77 7.86 6.12 10.23
C MET A 77 8.57 7.04 9.22
N VAL A 78 7.97 7.34 8.08
CA VAL A 78 8.59 8.13 7.01
C VAL A 78 8.30 9.60 7.21
N MET A 79 9.32 10.45 7.15
CA MET A 79 9.24 11.90 7.37
C MET A 79 8.59 12.29 8.72
N ARG A 80 8.78 11.47 9.77
CA ARG A 80 8.20 11.71 11.10
C ARG A 80 8.51 13.11 11.63
N ASP A 81 9.73 13.57 11.43
CA ASP A 81 10.22 14.86 11.92
C ASP A 81 9.99 16.01 10.93
N ASN A 82 9.34 15.73 9.79
CA ASN A 82 8.98 16.73 8.78
C ASN A 82 7.53 16.55 8.28
N PRO A 83 6.53 16.79 9.14
CA PRO A 83 5.12 16.63 8.75
C PRO A 83 4.69 17.61 7.65
N ALA A 84 5.25 18.82 7.61
CA ALA A 84 4.95 19.79 6.55
C ALA A 84 5.40 19.26 5.17
N GLY A 85 6.60 18.71 5.07
CA GLY A 85 7.11 18.07 3.86
C GLY A 85 6.27 16.85 3.46
N LEU A 86 5.85 16.03 4.44
CA LEU A 86 4.96 14.91 4.19
C LEU A 86 3.62 15.37 3.58
N PHE A 87 3.00 16.41 4.13
CA PHE A 87 1.76 16.95 3.59
C PHE A 87 1.94 17.56 2.20
N ALA A 88 3.02 18.31 1.99
CA ALA A 88 3.33 18.89 0.68
C ALA A 88 3.47 17.80 -0.39
N LEU A 89 4.18 16.71 -0.08
CA LEU A 89 4.33 15.57 -0.99
C LEU A 89 3.03 14.80 -1.17
N ASN A 90 2.42 14.32 -0.08
CA ASN A 90 1.30 13.39 -0.16
C ASN A 90 0.00 14.08 -0.61
N ILE A 91 -0.28 15.29 -0.16
CA ILE A 91 -1.51 16.03 -0.52
C ILE A 91 -1.28 16.83 -1.80
N GLY A 92 -0.21 17.63 -1.84
CA GLY A 92 0.13 18.45 -3.02
C GLY A 92 0.40 17.59 -4.25
N GLY A 93 1.22 16.55 -4.11
CA GLY A 93 1.50 15.60 -5.19
C GLY A 93 0.26 14.88 -5.70
N THR A 94 -0.64 14.45 -4.79
CA THR A 94 -1.93 13.85 -5.17
C THR A 94 -2.80 14.85 -5.93
N LEU A 95 -2.88 16.11 -5.47
CA LEU A 95 -3.62 17.17 -6.16
C LEU A 95 -3.08 17.43 -7.56
N ASN A 96 -1.76 17.59 -7.70
CA ASN A 96 -1.11 17.81 -9.00
C ASN A 96 -1.44 16.68 -9.98
N LEU A 97 -1.34 15.42 -9.52
CA LEU A 97 -1.61 14.27 -10.38
C LEU A 97 -3.11 14.12 -10.73
N LEU A 98 -4.03 14.45 -9.80
CA LEU A 98 -5.46 14.48 -10.07
C LEU A 98 -5.82 15.53 -11.13
N GLU A 99 -5.28 16.73 -11.01
CA GLU A 99 -5.54 17.79 -11.99
C GLU A 99 -4.95 17.47 -13.36
N ALA A 100 -3.71 16.96 -13.41
CA ALA A 100 -3.11 16.48 -14.64
C ALA A 100 -3.95 15.35 -15.28
N SER A 101 -4.45 14.41 -14.47
CA SER A 101 -5.30 13.31 -14.92
C SER A 101 -6.63 13.79 -15.49
N ARG A 102 -7.29 14.75 -14.83
CA ARG A 102 -8.54 15.36 -15.31
C ARG A 102 -8.34 16.02 -16.67
N GLN A 103 -7.27 16.81 -16.82
CA GLN A 103 -6.99 17.54 -18.06
C GLN A 103 -6.54 16.62 -19.21
N ALA A 104 -5.88 15.50 -18.90
CA ALA A 104 -5.48 14.49 -19.88
C ALA A 104 -6.62 13.54 -20.27
N GLY A 105 -7.79 13.61 -19.63
CA GLY A 105 -8.92 12.72 -19.89
C GLY A 105 -8.66 11.28 -19.44
N VAL A 106 -8.00 11.12 -18.27
CA VAL A 106 -7.82 9.81 -17.63
C VAL A 106 -9.18 9.20 -17.31
N GLU A 107 -9.34 7.90 -17.60
CA GLU A 107 -10.58 7.16 -17.45
C GLU A 107 -10.75 6.58 -16.04
N ARG A 108 -9.66 6.13 -15.43
CA ARG A 108 -9.64 5.56 -14.07
C ARG A 108 -8.42 6.04 -13.28
N PHE A 109 -8.66 6.47 -12.04
CA PHE A 109 -7.62 6.86 -11.08
C PHE A 109 -7.77 6.03 -9.80
N VAL A 110 -6.81 5.15 -9.53
CA VAL A 110 -6.76 4.33 -8.31
C VAL A 110 -5.73 4.93 -7.35
N PHE A 111 -6.14 5.23 -6.13
CA PHE A 111 -5.31 5.80 -5.08
C PHE A 111 -5.04 4.80 -3.97
N LEU A 112 -3.78 4.62 -3.63
CA LEU A 112 -3.40 3.79 -2.49
C LEU A 112 -3.54 4.59 -1.19
N SER A 113 -4.69 4.42 -0.55
CA SER A 113 -4.97 4.88 0.79
C SER A 113 -4.45 3.88 1.83
N SER A 114 -4.80 4.07 3.08
CA SER A 114 -4.33 3.24 4.20
C SER A 114 -5.40 3.10 5.27
N ASN A 115 -5.38 1.99 6.01
CA ASN A 115 -6.16 1.83 7.22
C ASN A 115 -5.76 2.83 8.34
N ALA A 116 -4.59 3.50 8.21
CA ALA A 116 -4.19 4.59 9.10
C ALA A 116 -5.16 5.79 9.05
N ALA A 117 -5.95 5.91 7.99
CA ALA A 117 -6.98 6.93 7.86
C ALA A 117 -8.08 6.84 8.93
N TYR A 118 -8.35 5.63 9.47
CA TYR A 118 -9.39 5.45 10.50
C TYR A 118 -9.00 6.02 11.87
N GLY A 119 -7.71 6.11 12.19
CA GLY A 119 -7.24 6.55 13.51
C GLY A 119 -7.43 5.49 14.59
N PRO A 120 -7.32 5.90 15.88
CA PRO A 120 -7.58 5.04 17.04
C PRO A 120 -9.09 4.83 17.24
N ASP A 121 -9.43 3.76 17.94
CA ASP A 121 -10.79 3.50 18.46
C ASP A 121 -11.90 3.57 17.40
N ALA A 122 -11.59 3.15 16.18
CA ALA A 122 -12.53 3.17 15.06
C ALA A 122 -13.73 2.22 15.22
N GLY A 123 -13.82 1.51 16.36
CA GLY A 123 -14.82 0.46 16.59
C GLY A 123 -14.45 -0.86 15.88
N GLU A 124 -15.25 -1.90 16.17
CA GLU A 124 -15.04 -3.24 15.59
C GLU A 124 -16.38 -3.85 15.18
N PRO A 125 -16.48 -4.43 13.97
CA PRO A 125 -15.51 -4.38 12.89
C PRO A 125 -15.51 -3.03 12.14
N ILE A 126 -14.37 -2.63 11.59
CA ILE A 126 -14.23 -1.40 10.82
C ILE A 126 -14.81 -1.57 9.41
N ARG A 127 -15.74 -0.68 9.06
CA ARG A 127 -16.37 -0.61 7.73
C ARG A 127 -15.88 0.62 6.97
N GLU A 128 -16.10 0.67 5.66
CA GLU A 128 -15.72 1.83 4.85
C GLU A 128 -16.39 3.14 5.29
N GLN A 129 -17.60 3.05 5.88
CA GLN A 129 -18.38 4.18 6.42
C GLN A 129 -17.93 4.63 7.81
N THR A 130 -17.08 3.85 8.49
CA THR A 130 -16.50 4.26 9.78
C THR A 130 -15.81 5.61 9.63
N PRO A 131 -16.03 6.56 10.55
CA PRO A 131 -15.41 7.89 10.49
C PRO A 131 -13.89 7.83 10.37
N LEU A 132 -13.33 8.71 9.55
CA LEU A 132 -11.88 8.83 9.35
C LEU A 132 -11.33 9.83 10.37
N LEU A 133 -10.75 9.32 11.46
CA LEU A 133 -10.25 10.09 12.59
C LEU A 133 -8.73 9.90 12.75
N ALA A 134 -7.99 10.07 11.65
CA ALA A 134 -6.56 9.93 11.66
C ALA A 134 -5.89 10.80 12.72
N SER A 135 -5.06 10.21 13.57
CA SER A 135 -4.33 10.88 14.67
C SER A 135 -2.87 11.17 14.32
N GLU A 136 -2.40 10.73 13.16
CA GLU A 136 -1.01 10.88 12.72
C GLU A 136 -0.94 11.55 11.33
N PRO A 137 0.13 12.32 11.05
CA PRO A 137 0.28 13.04 9.78
C PRO A 137 0.10 12.16 8.54
N TYR A 138 0.66 10.94 8.55
CA TYR A 138 0.50 10.01 7.43
C TYR A 138 -0.98 9.65 7.19
N GLY A 139 -1.69 9.22 8.24
CA GLY A 139 -3.12 8.92 8.15
C GLY A 139 -3.93 10.12 7.68
N ALA A 140 -3.67 11.31 8.23
CA ALA A 140 -4.33 12.56 7.85
C ALA A 140 -4.10 12.90 6.36
N SER A 141 -2.89 12.66 5.83
CA SER A 141 -2.60 12.87 4.41
C SER A 141 -3.43 11.94 3.51
N LYS A 142 -3.69 10.69 3.95
CA LYS A 142 -4.53 9.74 3.22
C LYS A 142 -6.01 10.15 3.25
N VAL A 143 -6.51 10.65 4.39
CA VAL A 143 -7.87 11.23 4.51
C VAL A 143 -8.04 12.39 3.54
N ALA A 144 -7.08 13.32 3.50
CA ALA A 144 -7.10 14.45 2.58
C ALA A 144 -7.10 13.99 1.11
N GLY A 145 -6.26 12.99 0.76
CA GLY A 145 -6.25 12.39 -0.57
C GLY A 145 -7.60 11.82 -0.97
N GLU A 146 -8.27 11.05 -0.10
CA GLU A 146 -9.61 10.52 -0.39
C GLU A 146 -10.65 11.62 -0.56
N ALA A 147 -10.56 12.72 0.20
CA ALA A 147 -11.45 13.87 0.05
C ALA A 147 -11.26 14.55 -1.32
N LEU A 148 -10.00 14.72 -1.78
CA LEU A 148 -9.69 15.22 -3.12
C LEU A 148 -10.26 14.30 -4.21
N LEU A 149 -10.06 12.99 -4.11
CA LEU A 149 -10.61 12.02 -5.06
C LEU A 149 -12.12 12.15 -5.21
N ARG A 150 -12.85 12.24 -4.10
CA ARG A 150 -14.31 12.41 -4.10
C ARG A 150 -14.72 13.72 -4.78
N ALA A 151 -14.04 14.83 -4.49
CA ALA A 151 -14.32 16.13 -5.11
C ALA A 151 -14.12 16.08 -6.64
N TYR A 152 -13.05 15.45 -7.11
CA TYR A 152 -12.79 15.28 -8.54
C TYR A 152 -13.80 14.34 -9.21
N HIS A 153 -14.21 13.27 -8.52
CA HIS A 153 -15.26 12.39 -9.03
C HIS A 153 -16.58 13.13 -9.19
N TRP A 154 -17.10 13.74 -8.12
CA TRP A 154 -18.42 14.36 -8.13
C TRP A 154 -18.50 15.61 -9.01
N ARG A 155 -17.43 16.41 -9.05
CA ARG A 155 -17.45 17.68 -9.78
C ARG A 155 -17.08 17.55 -11.24
N PHE A 156 -16.18 16.62 -11.57
CA PHE A 156 -15.58 16.53 -12.90
C PHE A 156 -15.77 15.16 -13.57
N GLY A 157 -16.40 14.20 -12.91
CA GLY A 157 -16.67 12.88 -13.49
C GLY A 157 -15.42 11.98 -13.61
N LEU A 158 -14.29 12.34 -12.99
CA LEU A 158 -13.11 11.47 -12.98
C LEU A 158 -13.45 10.20 -12.19
N ASP A 159 -13.30 9.03 -12.80
CA ASP A 159 -13.58 7.76 -12.13
C ASP A 159 -12.45 7.40 -11.15
N THR A 160 -12.64 7.73 -9.88
CA THR A 160 -11.66 7.56 -8.81
C THR A 160 -12.03 6.38 -7.90
N VAL A 161 -11.03 5.64 -7.41
CA VAL A 161 -11.17 4.57 -6.41
C VAL A 161 -10.03 4.67 -5.41
N ALA A 162 -10.33 4.60 -4.12
CA ALA A 162 -9.35 4.55 -3.03
C ALA A 162 -9.30 3.14 -2.42
N LEU A 163 -8.08 2.66 -2.09
CA LEU A 163 -7.86 1.39 -1.43
C LEU A 163 -7.20 1.60 -0.08
N ARG A 164 -7.93 1.35 1.03
CA ARG A 164 -7.44 1.46 2.40
C ARG A 164 -6.73 0.18 2.79
N VAL A 165 -5.44 0.12 2.50
CA VAL A 165 -4.63 -1.08 2.68
C VAL A 165 -4.19 -1.24 4.14
N GLY A 166 -4.22 -2.47 4.64
CA GLY A 166 -3.66 -2.87 5.93
C GLY A 166 -2.13 -2.83 5.94
N VAL A 167 -1.50 -3.53 6.88
CA VAL A 167 -0.04 -3.56 6.98
C VAL A 167 0.55 -4.47 5.91
N GLY A 168 1.02 -3.87 4.82
CA GLY A 168 1.65 -4.61 3.73
C GLY A 168 2.98 -5.23 4.14
N TYR A 169 3.26 -6.47 3.77
CA TYR A 169 4.57 -7.12 3.92
C TYR A 169 4.88 -8.02 2.72
N GLY A 170 6.17 -8.34 2.55
CA GLY A 170 6.63 -9.19 1.46
C GLY A 170 7.92 -8.69 0.80
N PRO A 171 8.32 -9.32 -0.32
CA PRO A 171 9.52 -8.99 -1.07
C PRO A 171 9.70 -7.49 -1.35
N ARG A 172 10.94 -7.01 -1.31
CA ARG A 172 11.33 -5.61 -1.60
C ARG A 172 10.87 -4.56 -0.60
N ARG A 173 10.16 -4.92 0.49
CA ARG A 173 9.86 -3.95 1.54
C ARG A 173 11.14 -3.54 2.27
N ARG A 174 11.49 -2.23 2.19
CA ARG A 174 12.71 -1.65 2.80
C ARG A 174 12.42 -0.89 4.08
N THR A 175 11.19 -0.36 4.21
CA THR A 175 10.76 0.31 5.44
C THR A 175 10.58 -0.72 6.55
N ASP A 176 10.82 -0.30 7.77
CA ASP A 176 10.67 -1.14 8.94
C ASP A 176 9.30 -1.78 9.02
N SER A 177 9.28 -3.04 9.33
CA SER A 177 8.07 -3.81 9.58
C SER A 177 8.41 -5.06 10.38
N GLU A 178 7.54 -5.41 11.28
CA GLU A 178 7.74 -6.56 12.16
C GLU A 178 7.95 -7.87 11.38
N PRO A 179 7.19 -8.21 10.33
CA PRO A 179 7.44 -9.43 9.55
C PRO A 179 8.84 -9.46 8.90
N ARG A 180 9.32 -8.30 8.41
CA ARG A 180 10.65 -8.21 7.82
C ARG A 180 11.73 -8.39 8.88
N GLU A 181 11.60 -7.72 10.01
CA GLU A 181 12.59 -7.74 11.07
C GLU A 181 12.69 -9.13 11.69
N LEU A 182 11.56 -9.78 11.98
CA LEU A 182 11.52 -11.17 12.47
C LEU A 182 12.26 -12.13 11.53
N LEU A 183 11.95 -12.10 10.24
CA LEU A 183 12.56 -13.00 9.25
C LEU A 183 14.03 -12.65 9.00
N HIS A 184 14.35 -11.38 8.77
CA HIS A 184 15.70 -10.96 8.47
C HIS A 184 16.66 -11.27 9.63
N ASN A 185 16.29 -10.90 10.86
CA ASN A 185 17.13 -11.16 12.03
C ASN A 185 17.31 -12.66 12.25
N ALA A 186 16.25 -13.45 12.12
CA ALA A 186 16.34 -14.90 12.22
C ALA A 186 17.33 -15.48 11.19
N LEU A 187 17.28 -15.04 9.93
CA LEU A 187 18.15 -15.53 8.86
C LEU A 187 19.63 -15.13 9.05
N VAL A 188 19.90 -13.96 9.64
CA VAL A 188 21.29 -13.52 9.89
C VAL A 188 21.78 -13.84 11.31
N GLY A 189 21.03 -14.64 12.08
CA GLY A 189 21.40 -15.07 13.43
C GLY A 189 21.39 -13.95 14.48
N ARG A 190 20.58 -12.90 14.28
CA ARG A 190 20.42 -11.80 15.24
C ARG A 190 19.16 -11.99 16.09
N PRO A 191 19.19 -11.64 17.38
CA PRO A 191 17.97 -11.66 18.17
C PRO A 191 17.00 -10.56 17.76
N THR A 192 15.70 -10.84 17.84
CA THR A 192 14.62 -9.84 17.78
C THR A 192 13.99 -9.74 19.17
N ILE A 193 14.11 -8.58 19.81
CA ILE A 193 13.62 -8.36 21.16
C ILE A 193 12.68 -7.16 21.18
N TYR A 194 11.40 -7.42 21.43
CA TYR A 194 10.42 -6.38 21.66
C TYR A 194 9.88 -6.46 23.09
N PRO A 195 9.82 -5.35 23.85
CA PRO A 195 9.19 -5.31 25.17
C PRO A 195 7.66 -5.38 25.12
N TRP A 196 7.10 -5.67 23.94
CA TRP A 196 5.68 -5.82 23.61
C TRP A 196 5.54 -6.91 22.52
N GLY A 197 4.34 -7.21 22.08
CA GLY A 197 4.10 -8.08 20.91
C GLY A 197 3.16 -9.23 21.17
N ILE A 198 3.08 -9.76 22.39
CA ILE A 198 2.11 -10.79 22.75
C ILE A 198 0.71 -10.18 22.70
N GLY A 199 -0.13 -10.74 21.83
CA GLY A 199 -1.48 -10.20 21.62
C GLY A 199 -1.56 -8.94 20.74
N TYR A 200 -0.45 -8.44 20.21
CA TYR A 200 -0.40 -7.31 19.28
C TYR A 200 -0.90 -7.74 17.89
N ARG A 201 -2.18 -7.52 17.62
CA ARG A 201 -2.86 -7.94 16.37
C ARG A 201 -2.80 -6.87 15.30
N ARG A 202 -2.55 -7.28 14.05
CA ARG A 202 -2.54 -6.41 12.87
C ARG A 202 -3.20 -7.07 11.67
N LEU A 203 -3.57 -6.25 10.70
CA LEU A 203 -4.08 -6.65 9.38
C LEU A 203 -2.90 -6.89 8.45
N TRP A 204 -2.17 -8.01 8.66
CA TRP A 204 -1.03 -8.38 7.82
C TRP A 204 -1.51 -8.70 6.41
N THR A 205 -1.05 -7.97 5.43
CA THR A 205 -1.49 -8.09 4.04
C THR A 205 -0.28 -8.38 3.16
N TYR A 206 -0.24 -9.58 2.58
CA TYR A 206 0.88 -9.97 1.71
C TYR A 206 0.85 -9.17 0.41
N LEU A 207 2.03 -8.90 -0.16
CA LEU A 207 2.19 -8.08 -1.37
C LEU A 207 1.30 -8.52 -2.52
N ASP A 208 1.19 -9.83 -2.79
CA ASP A 208 0.41 -10.35 -3.91
C ASP A 208 -1.08 -10.03 -3.77
N ASP A 209 -1.62 -10.06 -2.54
CA ASP A 209 -3.01 -9.66 -2.27
C ASP A 209 -3.21 -8.16 -2.50
N ILE A 210 -2.23 -7.32 -2.12
CA ILE A 210 -2.29 -5.87 -2.39
C ILE A 210 -2.25 -5.62 -3.90
N VAL A 211 -1.34 -6.26 -4.62
CA VAL A 211 -1.23 -6.15 -6.08
C VAL A 211 -2.52 -6.56 -6.76
N SER A 212 -3.08 -7.72 -6.38
CA SER A 212 -4.33 -8.21 -6.95
C SER A 212 -5.52 -7.28 -6.68
N ALA A 213 -5.59 -6.65 -5.49
CA ALA A 213 -6.63 -5.66 -5.16
C ALA A 213 -6.52 -4.41 -6.03
N ILE A 214 -5.30 -3.90 -6.25
CA ILE A 214 -5.05 -2.74 -7.08
C ILE A 214 -5.46 -3.02 -8.55
N LEU A 215 -5.11 -4.20 -9.06
CA LEU A 215 -5.50 -4.61 -10.41
C LEU A 215 -7.02 -4.81 -10.54
N ALA A 216 -7.66 -5.41 -9.52
CA ALA A 216 -9.12 -5.54 -9.48
C ALA A 216 -9.81 -4.16 -9.49
N ALA A 217 -9.32 -3.19 -8.73
CA ALA A 217 -9.84 -1.82 -8.72
C ALA A 217 -9.60 -1.08 -10.04
N LEU A 218 -8.46 -1.35 -10.70
CA LEU A 218 -8.14 -0.78 -12.01
C LEU A 218 -9.08 -1.28 -13.09
N ASP A 219 -9.47 -2.55 -13.04
CA ASP A 219 -10.20 -3.23 -14.11
C ASP A 219 -11.71 -3.40 -13.84
N ALA A 220 -12.18 -3.14 -12.62
CA ALA A 220 -13.59 -3.18 -12.28
C ALA A 220 -14.41 -2.24 -13.18
N PRO A 221 -15.52 -2.70 -13.78
CA PRO A 221 -16.41 -1.81 -14.53
C PRO A 221 -16.88 -0.63 -13.67
N ALA A 222 -16.99 0.57 -14.24
CA ALA A 222 -17.43 1.76 -13.49
C ALA A 222 -18.79 1.54 -12.80
N ALA A 223 -19.70 0.83 -13.46
CA ALA A 223 -21.03 0.48 -12.91
C ALA A 223 -20.99 -0.53 -11.76
N ALA A 224 -19.88 -1.26 -11.58
CA ALA A 224 -19.69 -2.17 -10.46
C ALA A 224 -19.26 -1.45 -9.18
N ILE A 225 -18.72 -0.23 -9.29
CA ILE A 225 -18.27 0.59 -8.16
C ILE A 225 -19.50 1.23 -7.48
N ARG A 226 -20.16 0.50 -6.59
CA ARG A 226 -21.43 0.91 -5.94
C ARG A 226 -21.19 1.50 -4.55
N GLN A 227 -20.03 1.27 -3.95
CA GLN A 227 -19.68 1.82 -2.64
C GLN A 227 -19.68 3.37 -2.70
N PRO A 228 -20.55 4.07 -1.90
CA PRO A 228 -20.76 5.53 -2.04
C PRO A 228 -19.51 6.38 -1.83
N LEU A 229 -18.60 5.92 -0.97
CA LEU A 229 -17.34 6.63 -0.70
C LEU A 229 -16.27 6.34 -1.76
N ARG A 230 -16.52 5.37 -2.65
CA ARG A 230 -15.54 4.87 -3.64
C ARG A 230 -14.21 4.49 -3.00
N ALA A 231 -14.27 4.02 -1.76
CA ALA A 231 -13.14 3.56 -0.97
C ALA A 231 -13.41 2.14 -0.50
N TYR A 232 -12.37 1.29 -0.48
CA TYR A 232 -12.46 -0.12 -0.15
C TYR A 232 -11.40 -0.52 0.85
N ASN A 233 -11.79 -1.28 1.87
CA ASN A 233 -10.86 -1.93 2.78
C ASN A 233 -10.15 -3.09 2.07
N ILE A 234 -8.83 -3.13 2.19
CA ILE A 234 -7.97 -4.18 1.64
C ILE A 234 -7.07 -4.70 2.76
N ALA A 235 -7.27 -5.95 3.13
CA ALA A 235 -6.49 -6.60 4.18
C ALA A 235 -6.32 -8.09 3.86
N GLY A 236 -5.31 -8.71 4.47
CA GLY A 236 -5.14 -10.16 4.43
C GLY A 236 -6.31 -10.90 5.11
N PRO A 237 -6.39 -12.22 4.95
CA PRO A 237 -7.52 -13.00 5.46
C PRO A 237 -7.54 -13.13 6.98
N GLU A 238 -6.44 -12.78 7.66
CA GLU A 238 -6.26 -13.01 9.07
C GLU A 238 -5.94 -11.72 9.83
N PHE A 239 -6.63 -11.51 10.96
CA PHE A 239 -6.26 -10.51 11.97
C PHE A 239 -5.42 -11.19 13.05
N ALA A 240 -4.14 -11.40 12.74
CA ALA A 240 -3.25 -12.24 13.51
C ALA A 240 -2.35 -11.44 14.49
N PRO A 241 -2.06 -11.98 15.69
CA PRO A 241 -1.13 -11.37 16.62
C PRO A 241 0.33 -11.63 16.21
N LEU A 242 1.24 -10.74 16.63
CA LEU A 242 2.66 -10.82 16.30
C LEU A 242 3.34 -12.08 16.85
N ASP A 243 2.91 -12.56 18.02
CA ASP A 243 3.41 -13.82 18.60
C ASP A 243 3.08 -15.03 17.71
N ALA A 244 1.96 -15.04 16.99
CA ALA A 244 1.67 -16.07 15.99
C ALA A 244 2.65 -15.99 14.80
N LEU A 245 2.99 -14.78 14.34
CA LEU A 245 4.01 -14.61 13.31
C LEU A 245 5.39 -15.09 13.80
N ALA A 246 5.76 -14.76 15.04
CA ALA A 246 7.01 -15.19 15.65
C ALA A 246 7.10 -16.74 15.75
N ALA A 247 6.00 -17.40 16.09
CA ALA A 247 5.94 -18.86 16.09
C ALA A 247 6.20 -19.46 14.69
N ILE A 248 5.56 -18.90 13.67
CA ILE A 248 5.79 -19.30 12.27
C ILE A 248 7.25 -19.09 11.86
N VAL A 249 7.85 -17.94 12.24
CA VAL A 249 9.26 -17.67 11.91
C VAL A 249 10.21 -18.67 12.59
N ARG A 250 9.95 -19.07 13.83
CA ARG A 250 10.72 -20.13 14.51
C ARG A 250 10.62 -21.48 13.80
N ASP A 251 9.43 -21.82 13.26
CA ASP A 251 9.25 -23.02 12.44
C ASP A 251 10.08 -22.96 11.13
N LEU A 252 10.11 -21.77 10.47
CA LEU A 252 10.79 -21.57 9.19
C LEU A 252 12.31 -21.46 9.30
N VAL A 253 12.77 -20.96 10.44
CA VAL A 253 14.20 -20.72 10.74
C VAL A 253 14.49 -21.28 12.14
N PRO A 254 14.81 -22.59 12.24
CA PRO A 254 15.17 -23.20 13.51
C PRO A 254 16.32 -22.48 14.20
N GLY A 255 16.16 -22.20 15.50
CA GLY A 255 17.16 -21.44 16.27
C GLY A 255 16.95 -19.91 16.26
N ALA A 256 15.90 -19.40 15.64
CA ALA A 256 15.54 -17.97 15.69
C ALA A 256 15.32 -17.50 17.13
N ASP A 257 16.11 -16.53 17.60
CA ASP A 257 15.98 -15.91 18.92
C ASP A 257 15.01 -14.73 18.86
N ILE A 258 13.74 -15.00 19.14
CA ILE A 258 12.68 -13.99 19.16
C ILE A 258 12.10 -13.93 20.56
N ARG A 259 12.16 -12.75 21.19
CA ARG A 259 11.65 -12.51 22.54
C ARG A 259 10.64 -11.38 22.50
N LEU A 260 9.40 -11.68 22.87
CA LEU A 260 8.29 -10.72 22.88
C LEU A 260 7.79 -10.54 24.31
N GLY A 261 7.63 -9.30 24.73
CA GLY A 261 6.93 -8.94 25.95
C GLY A 261 5.42 -8.81 25.73
N ASP A 262 4.70 -8.57 26.81
CA ASP A 262 3.25 -8.43 26.80
C ASP A 262 2.79 -7.09 26.19
N GLY A 263 1.65 -7.10 25.53
CA GLY A 263 0.90 -5.92 25.17
C GLY A 263 1.19 -5.33 23.79
N TRP A 264 0.73 -4.10 23.63
CA TRP A 264 0.68 -3.40 22.37
C TRP A 264 1.94 -2.55 22.14
N ASN A 265 2.34 -2.37 20.87
CA ASN A 265 3.39 -1.43 20.51
C ASN A 265 2.99 0.00 20.92
N PRO A 266 3.71 0.66 21.84
CA PRO A 266 3.33 2.00 22.33
C PRO A 266 3.41 3.09 21.24
N ALA A 267 4.13 2.83 20.16
CA ALA A 267 4.24 3.75 19.02
C ALA A 267 3.18 3.49 17.93
N ASP A 268 2.28 2.52 18.12
CA ASP A 268 1.25 2.20 17.12
C ASP A 268 -0.17 2.40 17.65
N VAL A 269 -1.04 2.76 16.72
CA VAL A 269 -2.45 2.99 16.98
C VAL A 269 -3.22 1.67 16.90
N ARG A 270 -4.04 1.37 17.92
CA ARG A 270 -4.93 0.21 17.89
C ARG A 270 -5.98 0.38 16.82
N ARG A 271 -6.14 -0.66 15.99
CA ARG A 271 -7.20 -0.77 14.98
C ARG A 271 -7.72 -2.19 14.97
N GLY A 272 -9.03 -2.34 14.87
CA GLY A 272 -9.69 -3.63 14.78
C GLY A 272 -9.63 -4.26 13.39
N PRO A 273 -10.27 -5.44 13.23
CA PRO A 273 -10.44 -6.07 11.93
C PRO A 273 -11.32 -5.21 11.04
N VAL A 274 -11.04 -5.23 9.73
CA VAL A 274 -11.85 -4.54 8.72
C VAL A 274 -12.79 -5.53 8.02
N VAL A 275 -13.90 -5.01 7.54
CA VAL A 275 -14.87 -5.70 6.70
C VAL A 275 -14.42 -5.60 5.24
N LEU A 276 -14.53 -6.69 4.47
CA LEU A 276 -14.07 -6.78 3.07
C LEU A 276 -15.22 -7.01 2.06
N GLU A 277 -16.47 -6.98 2.52
CA GLU A 277 -17.66 -7.28 1.69
C GLU A 277 -17.81 -6.32 0.51
N ALA A 278 -17.49 -5.03 0.68
CA ALA A 278 -17.56 -4.07 -0.41
C ALA A 278 -16.53 -4.40 -1.51
N ALA A 279 -15.30 -4.71 -1.14
CA ALA A 279 -14.27 -5.11 -2.10
C ALA A 279 -14.64 -6.41 -2.82
N ARG A 280 -15.21 -7.38 -2.10
CA ARG A 280 -15.72 -8.62 -2.70
C ARG A 280 -16.85 -8.36 -3.68
N GLY A 281 -17.83 -7.55 -3.30
CA GLY A 281 -19.04 -7.30 -4.09
C GLY A 281 -18.81 -6.44 -5.32
N ASP A 282 -18.00 -5.39 -5.20
CA ASP A 282 -17.82 -4.38 -6.25
C ASP A 282 -16.57 -4.64 -7.11
N LEU A 283 -15.49 -5.12 -6.50
CA LEU A 283 -14.22 -5.39 -7.19
C LEU A 283 -14.03 -6.87 -7.55
N GLY A 284 -14.87 -7.77 -7.02
CA GLY A 284 -14.68 -9.22 -7.15
C GLY A 284 -13.42 -9.72 -6.45
N TRP A 285 -12.87 -8.94 -5.50
CA TRP A 285 -11.61 -9.23 -4.86
C TRP A 285 -11.78 -9.86 -3.47
N VAL A 286 -10.95 -10.86 -3.21
CA VAL A 286 -10.77 -11.48 -1.89
C VAL A 286 -9.29 -11.76 -1.65
N PRO A 287 -8.78 -11.62 -0.42
CA PRO A 287 -7.41 -12.00 -0.10
C PRO A 287 -7.25 -13.53 -0.20
N LYS A 288 -6.06 -13.98 -0.60
CA LYS A 288 -5.77 -15.40 -0.84
C LYS A 288 -4.59 -15.91 -0.03
N VAL A 289 -3.68 -15.01 0.39
CA VAL A 289 -2.42 -15.41 1.02
C VAL A 289 -2.52 -15.26 2.53
N GLY A 290 -2.62 -16.41 3.23
CA GLY A 290 -2.58 -16.44 4.70
C GLY A 290 -1.20 -16.06 5.25
N VAL A 291 -1.15 -15.72 6.55
CA VAL A 291 0.09 -15.24 7.20
C VAL A 291 1.22 -16.27 7.09
N ARG A 292 0.94 -17.56 7.30
CA ARG A 292 1.97 -18.63 7.20
C ARG A 292 2.55 -18.69 5.79
N GLU A 293 1.71 -18.76 4.78
CA GLU A 293 2.14 -18.82 3.39
C GLU A 293 2.93 -17.57 2.97
N GLY A 294 2.43 -16.38 3.35
CA GLY A 294 3.12 -15.13 3.07
C GLY A 294 4.51 -15.06 3.71
N LEU A 295 4.66 -15.50 4.96
CA LEU A 295 5.95 -15.56 5.63
C LEU A 295 6.89 -16.61 4.99
N GLN A 296 6.38 -17.75 4.56
CA GLN A 296 7.16 -18.76 3.82
C GLN A 296 7.73 -18.19 2.52
N ARG A 297 6.88 -17.57 1.70
CA ARG A 297 7.29 -16.93 0.44
C ARG A 297 8.29 -15.80 0.68
N TYR A 298 8.07 -14.98 1.72
CA TYR A 298 8.96 -13.88 2.05
C TYR A 298 10.30 -14.38 2.59
N CYS A 299 10.31 -15.43 3.42
CA CYS A 299 11.53 -16.07 3.91
C CYS A 299 12.39 -16.62 2.74
N ALA A 300 11.76 -17.30 1.79
CA ALA A 300 12.44 -17.80 0.59
C ALA A 300 13.06 -16.68 -0.23
N TRP A 301 12.35 -15.58 -0.43
CA TRP A 301 12.88 -14.40 -1.12
C TRP A 301 14.06 -13.78 -0.37
N LEU A 302 13.94 -13.57 0.96
CA LEU A 302 15.01 -13.01 1.77
C LEU A 302 16.28 -13.88 1.77
N ARG A 303 16.14 -15.21 1.79
CA ARG A 303 17.30 -16.12 1.65
C ARG A 303 18.03 -15.89 0.34
N ALA A 304 17.31 -15.80 -0.75
CA ALA A 304 17.89 -15.53 -2.06
C ALA A 304 18.57 -14.14 -2.13
N ASP A 305 17.94 -13.12 -1.55
CA ASP A 305 18.43 -11.74 -1.50
C ASP A 305 19.71 -11.61 -0.65
N LEU A 306 19.80 -12.38 0.44
CA LEU A 306 20.96 -12.42 1.34
C LEU A 306 22.07 -13.35 0.85
N GLY A 307 21.83 -14.19 -0.15
CA GLY A 307 22.77 -15.22 -0.61
C GLY A 307 22.94 -16.37 0.41
N ALA A 308 21.92 -16.62 1.24
CA ALA A 308 21.91 -17.56 2.36
C ALA A 308 21.19 -18.88 2.03
#